data_abe989d1df2657672c521113f460df6f
#
_entry.id   abe989d1df2657672c521113f460df6f
#
_cell.length_a   1.000
_cell.length_b   1.000
_cell.length_c   1.000
_cell.angle_alpha   90.00
_cell.angle_beta   90.00
_cell.angle_gamma   90.00
#
_symmetry.space_group_name_H-M   'P 1'
#
loop_
_entity.id
_entity.type
_entity.pdbx_description
1 polymer ?
#
loop_
_entity_poly.entity_id
_entity_poly.type
_entity_poly.pdbx_seq_one_letter_code
_entity_poly.pdbx_strand_id
1 'polypeptide(L)'
;RRTLPFGRKGIGMTAISAIDLALWDAKGKILSQPVFNLLGGRTKSKIPVYASRLYSQPLNTLYDEAKNYADQGFKAVKLRFGWGPKDGLEGINKNISLVETVREAVGPNVDIMGDAYMGWNVEYTKRMLRLLEPLNMRWVEEPVISDNLAGYAELRAMNKVAISGGEHEYTLHGFRQALDMGAFDIAQFDVNRVGGITAATKIAALCEANDVAVIPHAGQMHNYHISMSSYAAPISEYFPKVPVEVGNELF
;
A
#
# COMPACT_ATOMS: atom_id res chain seq x y z
N ARG A 1 1.40 2.59 -26.96
CA ARG A 1 1.71 3.91 -27.55
C ARG A 1 0.52 4.58 -28.19
N ARG A 2 -0.45 3.83 -28.79
CA ARG A 2 -1.64 4.41 -29.44
C ARG A 2 -2.57 5.16 -28.47
N THR A 3 -2.55 4.85 -27.18
CA THR A 3 -3.38 5.47 -26.13
C THR A 3 -2.73 6.69 -25.47
N LEU A 4 -1.46 6.98 -25.75
CA LEU A 4 -0.73 8.08 -25.11
C LEU A 4 -1.41 9.44 -25.15
N PRO A 5 -2.13 9.84 -26.24
CA PRO A 5 -2.80 11.12 -26.30
C PRO A 5 -3.95 11.27 -25.27
N PHE A 6 -4.57 10.18 -24.81
CA PHE A 6 -5.77 10.22 -23.98
C PHE A 6 -5.79 9.20 -22.81
N GLY A 7 -4.78 8.35 -22.66
CA GLY A 7 -4.79 7.26 -21.68
C GLY A 7 -3.42 7.01 -21.02
N ARG A 8 -2.78 8.07 -20.52
CA ARG A 8 -1.49 7.93 -19.78
C ARG A 8 -1.69 7.64 -18.30
N LYS A 9 -2.79 8.08 -17.71
CA LYS A 9 -3.21 7.88 -16.33
C LYS A 9 -4.73 7.62 -16.28
N GLY A 10 -5.22 7.21 -15.14
CA GLY A 10 -6.64 7.00 -14.91
C GLY A 10 -7.24 5.82 -15.69
N ILE A 11 -8.49 5.94 -16.09
CA ILE A 11 -9.31 4.84 -16.63
C ILE A 11 -8.68 4.16 -17.86
N GLY A 12 -7.98 4.91 -18.71
CA GLY A 12 -7.32 4.33 -19.89
C GLY A 12 -6.23 3.33 -19.48
N MET A 13 -5.46 3.64 -18.44
CA MET A 13 -4.42 2.72 -17.91
C MET A 13 -5.06 1.55 -17.16
N THR A 14 -6.14 1.74 -16.43
CA THR A 14 -6.90 0.67 -15.78
C THR A 14 -7.42 -0.34 -16.81
N ALA A 15 -7.97 0.12 -17.94
CA ALA A 15 -8.39 -0.76 -19.02
C ALA A 15 -7.22 -1.54 -19.65
N ILE A 16 -6.06 -0.89 -19.83
CA ILE A 16 -4.84 -1.56 -20.31
C ILE A 16 -4.38 -2.61 -19.30
N SER A 17 -4.42 -2.30 -18.01
CA SER A 17 -4.06 -3.24 -16.94
C SER A 17 -4.93 -4.49 -16.97
N ALA A 18 -6.24 -4.34 -17.12
CA ALA A 18 -7.17 -5.47 -17.21
C ALA A 18 -6.84 -6.41 -18.39
N ILE A 19 -6.49 -5.86 -19.56
CA ILE A 19 -6.08 -6.65 -20.72
C ILE A 19 -4.75 -7.36 -20.46
N ASP A 20 -3.77 -6.65 -19.88
CA ASP A 20 -2.46 -7.22 -19.55
C ASP A 20 -2.59 -8.38 -18.55
N LEU A 21 -3.43 -8.22 -17.52
CA LEU A 21 -3.73 -9.26 -16.54
C LEU A 21 -4.34 -10.50 -17.20
N ALA A 22 -5.34 -10.30 -18.07
CA ALA A 22 -5.97 -11.40 -18.79
C ALA A 22 -4.98 -12.16 -19.69
N LEU A 23 -4.04 -11.45 -20.34
CA LEU A 23 -3.01 -12.06 -21.18
C LEU A 23 -1.98 -12.85 -20.36
N TRP A 24 -1.58 -12.33 -19.19
CA TRP A 24 -0.69 -13.08 -18.29
C TRP A 24 -1.37 -14.31 -17.70
N ASP A 25 -2.65 -14.21 -17.32
CA ASP A 25 -3.44 -15.37 -16.85
C ASP A 25 -3.56 -16.43 -17.95
N ALA A 26 -3.92 -16.03 -19.17
CA ALA A 26 -3.99 -16.93 -20.33
C ALA A 26 -2.64 -17.61 -20.60
N LYS A 27 -1.54 -16.86 -20.56
CA LYS A 27 -0.19 -17.39 -20.74
C LYS A 27 0.15 -18.42 -19.65
N GLY A 28 -0.16 -18.13 -18.41
CA GLY A 28 0.02 -19.06 -17.29
C GLY A 28 -0.74 -20.35 -17.48
N LYS A 29 -2.00 -20.28 -17.87
CA LYS A 29 -2.87 -21.43 -18.15
C LYS A 29 -2.37 -22.27 -19.33
N ILE A 30 -2.00 -21.65 -20.44
CA ILE A 30 -1.47 -22.33 -21.62
C ILE A 30 -0.18 -23.09 -21.27
N LEU A 31 0.69 -22.51 -20.46
CA LEU A 31 1.96 -23.12 -20.06
C LEU A 31 1.84 -24.01 -18.82
N SER A 32 0.65 -24.11 -18.23
CA SER A 32 0.41 -24.83 -16.96
C SER A 32 1.37 -24.36 -15.85
N GLN A 33 1.63 -23.05 -15.78
CA GLN A 33 2.54 -22.44 -14.81
C GLN A 33 1.86 -21.27 -14.10
N PRO A 34 2.05 -21.12 -12.77
CA PRO A 34 1.63 -19.90 -12.10
C PRO A 34 2.45 -18.71 -12.62
N VAL A 35 1.83 -17.54 -12.70
CA VAL A 35 2.45 -16.37 -13.33
C VAL A 35 3.80 -16.00 -12.69
N PHE A 36 3.94 -16.12 -11.36
CA PHE A 36 5.23 -15.83 -10.71
C PHE A 36 6.40 -16.71 -11.23
N ASN A 37 6.15 -17.94 -11.69
CA ASN A 37 7.18 -18.76 -12.34
C ASN A 37 7.61 -18.15 -13.67
N LEU A 38 6.68 -17.54 -14.41
CA LEU A 38 6.97 -16.86 -15.67
C LEU A 38 7.68 -15.51 -15.49
N LEU A 39 7.67 -14.99 -14.25
CA LEU A 39 8.35 -13.75 -13.85
C LEU A 39 9.76 -14.01 -13.27
N GLY A 40 10.26 -15.23 -13.35
CA GLY A 40 11.58 -15.61 -12.83
C GLY A 40 11.56 -16.60 -11.68
N GLY A 41 10.37 -16.97 -11.21
CA GLY A 41 10.17 -17.89 -10.10
C GLY A 41 10.00 -17.22 -8.74
N ARG A 42 9.81 -18.03 -7.72
CA ARG A 42 9.62 -17.53 -6.36
C ARG A 42 10.96 -17.18 -5.70
N THR A 43 10.99 -16.04 -5.03
CA THR A 43 12.11 -15.58 -4.21
C THR A 43 11.97 -16.01 -2.74
N LYS A 44 10.81 -16.50 -2.33
CA LYS A 44 10.45 -16.90 -0.98
C LYS A 44 9.45 -18.06 -0.98
N SER A 45 9.41 -18.83 0.10
CA SER A 45 8.49 -19.98 0.21
C SER A 45 7.05 -19.56 0.54
N LYS A 46 6.88 -18.45 1.26
CA LYS A 46 5.60 -17.85 1.67
C LYS A 46 5.70 -16.34 1.57
N ILE A 47 4.58 -15.67 1.32
CA ILE A 47 4.49 -14.22 1.37
C ILE A 47 4.00 -13.82 2.76
N PRO A 48 4.79 -13.08 3.57
CA PRO A 48 4.27 -12.44 4.76
C PRO A 48 3.16 -11.44 4.37
N VAL A 49 2.11 -11.33 5.19
CA VAL A 49 1.00 -10.42 4.92
C VAL A 49 0.65 -9.59 6.15
N TYR A 50 0.06 -8.43 5.92
CA TYR A 50 -0.56 -7.62 6.97
C TYR A 50 -2.07 -7.55 6.80
N ALA A 51 -2.80 -7.47 7.92
CA ALA A 51 -4.24 -7.29 7.91
C ALA A 51 -4.58 -5.83 7.61
N SER A 52 -5.20 -5.56 6.46
CA SER A 52 -5.56 -4.22 6.00
C SER A 52 -7.07 -4.03 6.10
N ARG A 53 -7.59 -3.91 7.34
CA ARG A 53 -9.04 -3.78 7.53
C ARG A 53 -9.45 -2.95 8.74
N LEU A 54 -8.53 -2.38 9.47
CA LEU A 54 -8.90 -1.49 10.57
C LEU A 54 -9.32 -0.13 10.01
N TYR A 55 -10.47 0.36 10.45
CA TYR A 55 -11.00 1.68 10.08
C TYR A 55 -11.17 2.53 11.32
N SER A 56 -11.33 3.86 11.12
CA SER A 56 -11.77 4.75 12.19
C SER A 56 -13.17 4.34 12.66
N GLN A 57 -13.28 3.97 13.93
CA GLN A 57 -14.48 3.46 14.58
C GLN A 57 -14.39 3.73 16.08
N PRO A 58 -15.41 3.43 16.90
CA PRO A 58 -15.31 3.53 18.37
C PRO A 58 -14.11 2.75 18.90
N LEU A 59 -13.36 3.35 19.82
CA LEU A 59 -12.06 2.83 20.27
C LEU A 59 -12.15 1.40 20.87
N ASN A 60 -13.24 1.09 21.57
CA ASN A 60 -13.46 -0.26 22.12
C ASN A 60 -13.59 -1.32 21.02
N THR A 61 -14.36 -1.04 19.96
CA THR A 61 -14.50 -1.99 18.83
C THR A 61 -13.23 -2.09 18.01
N LEU A 62 -12.51 -0.97 17.88
CA LEU A 62 -11.19 -0.96 17.22
C LEU A 62 -10.16 -1.81 17.99
N TYR A 63 -10.15 -1.70 19.32
CA TYR A 63 -9.30 -2.49 20.19
C TYR A 63 -9.56 -4.00 19.99
N ASP A 64 -10.84 -4.41 20.08
CA ASP A 64 -11.23 -5.80 19.97
C ASP A 64 -10.89 -6.38 18.58
N GLU A 65 -11.10 -5.59 17.52
CA GLU A 65 -10.78 -6.01 16.15
C GLU A 65 -9.27 -6.14 15.95
N ALA A 66 -8.48 -5.16 16.39
CA ALA A 66 -7.03 -5.18 16.30
C ALA A 66 -6.43 -6.36 17.08
N LYS A 67 -6.93 -6.58 18.31
CA LYS A 67 -6.53 -7.72 19.14
C LYS A 67 -6.84 -9.05 18.46
N ASN A 68 -8.02 -9.18 17.85
CA ASN A 68 -8.40 -10.39 17.12
C ASN A 68 -7.42 -10.70 15.98
N TYR A 69 -6.92 -9.69 15.22
CA TYR A 69 -5.90 -9.93 14.20
C TYR A 69 -4.57 -10.36 14.80
N ALA A 70 -4.14 -9.76 15.91
CA ALA A 70 -2.93 -10.19 16.61
C ALA A 70 -3.06 -11.65 17.12
N ASP A 71 -4.20 -12.02 17.68
CA ASP A 71 -4.49 -13.37 18.18
C ASP A 71 -4.55 -14.41 17.03
N GLN A 72 -4.94 -14.01 15.83
CA GLN A 72 -4.83 -14.83 14.60
C GLN A 72 -3.40 -14.99 14.09
N GLY A 73 -2.43 -14.29 14.69
CA GLY A 73 -1.02 -14.39 14.37
C GLY A 73 -0.50 -13.39 13.35
N PHE A 74 -1.30 -12.40 12.94
CA PHE A 74 -0.80 -11.31 12.11
C PHE A 74 0.30 -10.54 12.83
N LYS A 75 1.39 -10.29 12.11
CA LYS A 75 2.56 -9.54 12.61
C LYS A 75 2.56 -8.08 12.16
N ALA A 76 1.54 -7.68 11.42
CA ALA A 76 1.34 -6.31 10.95
C ALA A 76 -0.14 -6.05 10.67
N VAL A 77 -0.59 -4.84 10.97
CA VAL A 77 -1.97 -4.37 10.74
C VAL A 77 -1.95 -2.97 10.14
N LYS A 78 -2.93 -2.67 9.28
CA LYS A 78 -3.12 -1.32 8.72
C LYS A 78 -4.46 -0.77 9.14
N LEU A 79 -4.45 0.48 9.65
CA LEU A 79 -5.65 1.25 10.00
C LEU A 79 -5.81 2.43 9.04
N ARG A 80 -7.05 2.85 8.79
CA ARG A 80 -7.37 4.07 8.06
C ARG A 80 -7.71 5.20 9.03
N PHE A 81 -7.03 6.35 8.85
CA PHE A 81 -7.32 7.56 9.61
C PHE A 81 -8.70 8.13 9.26
N GLY A 82 -9.36 8.78 10.23
CA GLY A 82 -10.72 9.28 10.07
C GLY A 82 -10.81 10.79 9.88
N TRP A 83 -9.77 11.54 10.25
CA TRP A 83 -9.80 13.00 10.33
C TRP A 83 -8.64 13.65 9.58
N GLY A 84 -8.87 14.89 9.15
CA GLY A 84 -7.91 15.66 8.36
C GLY A 84 -7.80 17.13 8.81
N PRO A 85 -7.21 18.00 8.00
CA PRO A 85 -6.91 19.40 8.35
C PRO A 85 -8.14 20.21 8.80
N LYS A 86 -9.33 19.96 8.24
CA LYS A 86 -10.59 20.63 8.59
C LYS A 86 -11.04 20.37 10.02
N ASP A 87 -10.59 19.27 10.62
CA ASP A 87 -11.01 18.82 11.94
C ASP A 87 -10.10 19.37 13.06
N GLY A 88 -9.09 20.16 12.70
CA GLY A 88 -8.21 20.88 13.62
C GLY A 88 -7.51 19.98 14.63
N LEU A 89 -7.29 20.51 15.84
CA LEU A 89 -6.61 19.80 16.91
C LEU A 89 -7.42 18.58 17.42
N GLU A 90 -8.73 18.68 17.41
CA GLU A 90 -9.60 17.56 17.81
C GLU A 90 -9.40 16.35 16.87
N GLY A 91 -9.36 16.57 15.55
CA GLY A 91 -9.10 15.52 14.58
C GLY A 91 -7.70 14.90 14.73
N ILE A 92 -6.69 15.72 15.03
CA ILE A 92 -5.33 15.22 15.35
C ILE A 92 -5.39 14.28 16.55
N ASN A 93 -5.99 14.71 17.67
CA ASN A 93 -6.07 13.90 18.89
C ASN A 93 -6.82 12.58 18.63
N LYS A 94 -7.93 12.63 17.88
CA LYS A 94 -8.67 11.43 17.50
C LYS A 94 -7.85 10.45 16.69
N ASN A 95 -7.10 10.93 15.68
CA ASN A 95 -6.21 10.07 14.89
C ASN A 95 -5.11 9.44 15.74
N ILE A 96 -4.53 10.17 16.69
CA ILE A 96 -3.53 9.64 17.62
C ILE A 96 -4.16 8.57 18.51
N SER A 97 -5.35 8.81 19.07
CA SER A 97 -6.04 7.83 19.91
C SER A 97 -6.38 6.54 19.16
N LEU A 98 -6.66 6.59 17.84
CA LEU A 98 -6.79 5.35 17.04
C LEU A 98 -5.50 4.52 17.07
N VAL A 99 -4.35 5.15 16.84
CA VAL A 99 -3.06 4.45 16.80
C VAL A 99 -2.67 3.92 18.17
N GLU A 100 -2.85 4.72 19.22
CA GLU A 100 -2.61 4.31 20.61
C GLU A 100 -3.44 3.09 20.99
N THR A 101 -4.74 3.10 20.63
CA THR A 101 -5.64 1.97 20.86
C THR A 101 -5.19 0.71 20.12
N VAL A 102 -4.81 0.83 18.85
CA VAL A 102 -4.29 -0.31 18.09
C VAL A 102 -2.98 -0.80 18.70
N ARG A 103 -2.06 0.09 19.08
CA ARG A 103 -0.79 -0.27 19.72
C ARG A 103 -1.00 -1.02 21.03
N GLU A 104 -1.94 -0.57 21.86
CA GLU A 104 -2.30 -1.24 23.11
C GLU A 104 -2.85 -2.66 22.82
N ALA A 105 -3.72 -2.79 21.82
CA ALA A 105 -4.36 -4.05 21.47
C ALA A 105 -3.38 -5.10 20.92
N VAL A 106 -2.44 -4.69 20.04
CA VAL A 106 -1.55 -5.61 19.33
C VAL A 106 -0.19 -5.81 20.00
N GLY A 107 0.16 -4.94 20.96
CA GLY A 107 1.45 -4.96 21.66
C GLY A 107 2.63 -4.42 20.84
N PRO A 108 3.85 -4.43 21.41
CA PRO A 108 5.00 -3.73 20.81
C PRO A 108 5.63 -4.44 19.60
N ASN A 109 5.31 -5.71 19.36
CA ASN A 109 5.95 -6.56 18.35
C ASN A 109 5.13 -6.73 17.06
N VAL A 110 4.03 -6.03 16.93
CA VAL A 110 3.20 -6.01 15.72
C VAL A 110 3.39 -4.66 15.03
N ASP A 111 3.73 -4.67 13.76
CA ASP A 111 3.86 -3.45 12.96
C ASP A 111 2.48 -2.79 12.77
N ILE A 112 2.43 -1.47 12.92
CA ILE A 112 1.23 -0.68 12.64
C ILE A 112 1.51 0.24 11.46
N MET A 113 0.62 0.21 10.48
CA MET A 113 0.60 1.12 9.36
C MET A 113 -0.66 1.98 9.42
N GLY A 114 -0.56 3.20 8.89
CA GLY A 114 -1.69 4.12 8.86
C GLY A 114 -1.92 4.68 7.47
N ASP A 115 -3.15 4.64 6.99
CA ASP A 115 -3.56 5.12 5.67
C ASP A 115 -4.38 6.42 5.82
N ALA A 116 -3.87 7.49 5.24
CA ALA A 116 -4.54 8.79 5.22
C ALA A 116 -5.35 9.03 3.93
N TYR A 117 -5.19 8.16 2.93
CA TYR A 117 -5.95 8.18 1.67
C TYR A 117 -6.06 9.58 1.05
N MET A 118 -4.93 10.27 0.93
CA MET A 118 -4.81 11.63 0.39
C MET A 118 -5.62 12.70 1.17
N GLY A 119 -6.09 12.37 2.38
CA GLY A 119 -6.96 13.25 3.17
C GLY A 119 -6.26 14.41 3.88
N TRP A 120 -4.93 14.46 3.86
CA TRP A 120 -4.15 15.47 4.56
C TRP A 120 -3.46 16.45 3.59
N ASN A 121 -2.83 17.45 4.16
CA ASN A 121 -1.89 18.34 3.47
C ASN A 121 -0.50 18.26 4.12
N VAL A 122 0.50 18.89 3.52
CA VAL A 122 1.89 18.81 3.99
C VAL A 122 2.04 19.33 5.42
N GLU A 123 1.42 20.48 5.76
CA GLU A 123 1.51 21.05 7.11
C GLU A 123 0.91 20.11 8.17
N TYR A 124 -0.31 19.66 7.94
CA TYR A 124 -0.99 18.73 8.85
C TYR A 124 -0.20 17.43 9.00
N THR A 125 0.31 16.88 7.89
CA THR A 125 1.12 15.66 7.93
C THR A 125 2.39 15.85 8.75
N LYS A 126 3.08 16.98 8.62
CA LYS A 126 4.27 17.25 9.45
C LYS A 126 3.97 17.25 10.95
N ARG A 127 2.81 17.75 11.34
CA ARG A 127 2.37 17.69 12.75
C ARG A 127 2.08 16.25 13.16
N MET A 128 1.33 15.53 12.33
CA MET A 128 1.01 14.13 12.58
C MET A 128 2.26 13.26 12.70
N LEU A 129 3.23 13.37 11.78
CA LEU A 129 4.45 12.57 11.82
C LEU A 129 5.26 12.74 13.10
N ARG A 130 5.31 13.96 13.66
CA ARG A 130 5.97 14.22 14.97
C ARG A 130 5.26 13.54 16.13
N LEU A 131 3.92 13.49 16.09
CA LEU A 131 3.09 12.86 17.13
C LEU A 131 3.04 11.35 16.98
N LEU A 132 3.16 10.83 15.76
CA LEU A 132 3.14 9.40 15.46
C LEU A 132 4.50 8.72 15.67
N GLU A 133 5.61 9.46 15.62
CA GLU A 133 6.97 8.92 15.80
C GLU A 133 7.10 8.07 17.09
N PRO A 134 6.63 8.53 18.28
CA PRO A 134 6.74 7.75 19.51
C PRO A 134 5.91 6.45 19.52
N LEU A 135 4.92 6.35 18.64
CA LEU A 135 4.02 5.19 18.53
C LEU A 135 4.60 4.06 17.66
N ASN A 136 5.82 4.24 17.13
CA ASN A 136 6.56 3.25 16.36
C ASN A 136 5.74 2.68 15.19
N MET A 137 5.17 3.55 14.37
CA MET A 137 4.50 3.14 13.14
C MET A 137 5.49 2.77 12.06
N ARG A 138 5.15 1.73 11.27
CA ARG A 138 5.97 1.28 10.16
C ARG A 138 5.94 2.25 8.97
N TRP A 139 4.75 2.77 8.61
CA TRP A 139 4.61 3.85 7.62
C TRP A 139 3.28 4.61 7.77
N VAL A 140 3.25 5.79 7.15
CA VAL A 140 2.03 6.54 6.82
C VAL A 140 1.84 6.51 5.30
N GLU A 141 0.67 6.02 4.87
CA GLU A 141 0.29 5.81 3.48
C GLU A 141 -0.52 6.98 2.95
N GLU A 142 -0.17 7.44 1.75
CA GLU A 142 -0.83 8.51 1.00
C GLU A 142 -1.29 9.71 1.85
N PRO A 143 -0.37 10.37 2.58
CA PRO A 143 -0.76 11.50 3.42
C PRO A 143 -1.29 12.69 2.62
N VAL A 144 -0.77 12.91 1.41
CA VAL A 144 -1.15 14.04 0.55
C VAL A 144 -1.59 13.53 -0.83
N ILE A 145 -2.23 14.40 -1.62
CA ILE A 145 -2.66 14.06 -2.98
C ILE A 145 -1.49 13.50 -3.81
N SER A 146 -1.74 12.46 -4.58
CA SER A 146 -0.73 11.71 -5.34
C SER A 146 0.09 12.56 -6.32
N ASP A 147 -0.49 13.64 -6.86
CA ASP A 147 0.23 14.58 -7.74
C ASP A 147 1.26 15.46 -7.02
N ASN A 148 1.22 15.55 -5.69
CA ASN A 148 2.15 16.40 -4.91
C ASN A 148 3.44 15.65 -4.53
N LEU A 149 4.18 15.15 -5.51
CA LEU A 149 5.43 14.43 -5.28
C LEU A 149 6.48 15.23 -4.50
N ALA A 150 6.52 16.55 -4.67
CA ALA A 150 7.39 17.43 -3.90
C ALA A 150 7.02 17.41 -2.39
N GLY A 151 5.73 17.42 -2.09
CA GLY A 151 5.23 17.28 -0.72
C GLY A 151 5.59 15.93 -0.10
N TYR A 152 5.48 14.83 -0.85
CA TYR A 152 5.95 13.52 -0.41
C TYR A 152 7.44 13.53 -0.09
N ALA A 153 8.29 14.09 -0.97
CA ALA A 153 9.73 14.19 -0.76
C ALA A 153 10.07 15.00 0.50
N GLU A 154 9.37 16.13 0.72
CA GLU A 154 9.52 16.96 1.92
C GLU A 154 9.16 16.19 3.21
N LEU A 155 8.06 15.44 3.18
CA LEU A 155 7.61 14.64 4.32
C LEU A 155 8.57 13.49 4.61
N ARG A 156 9.01 12.77 3.57
CA ARG A 156 10.01 11.70 3.70
C ARG A 156 11.33 12.20 4.29
N ALA A 157 11.79 13.39 3.85
CA ALA A 157 13.02 14.01 4.36
C ALA A 157 12.98 14.33 5.87
N MET A 158 11.80 14.37 6.50
CA MET A 158 11.69 14.52 7.96
C MET A 158 12.22 13.30 8.73
N ASN A 159 12.24 12.12 8.11
CA ASN A 159 12.72 10.86 8.69
C ASN A 159 12.11 10.54 10.07
N LYS A 160 10.80 10.76 10.22
CA LYS A 160 10.06 10.50 11.46
C LYS A 160 9.33 9.16 11.42
N VAL A 161 8.51 8.97 10.40
CA VAL A 161 7.81 7.74 10.05
C VAL A 161 7.98 7.57 8.54
N ALA A 162 8.21 6.35 8.08
CA ALA A 162 8.35 6.10 6.65
C ALA A 162 7.09 6.53 5.88
N ILE A 163 7.28 7.02 4.67
CA ILE A 163 6.20 7.46 3.79
C ILE A 163 6.01 6.44 2.68
N SER A 164 4.76 5.98 2.54
CA SER A 164 4.38 5.09 1.45
C SER A 164 3.34 5.74 0.53
N GLY A 165 3.29 5.27 -0.70
CA GLY A 165 2.30 5.73 -1.66
C GLY A 165 2.49 5.11 -3.04
N GLY A 166 1.57 5.46 -3.94
CA GLY A 166 1.66 5.04 -5.33
C GLY A 166 0.47 4.24 -5.84
N GLU A 167 -0.53 3.93 -5.03
CA GLU A 167 -1.74 3.26 -5.53
C GLU A 167 -2.49 4.11 -6.57
N HIS A 168 -2.37 5.44 -6.47
CA HIS A 168 -2.93 6.41 -7.43
C HIS A 168 -1.91 6.92 -8.45
N GLU A 169 -0.69 6.34 -8.49
CA GLU A 169 0.28 6.65 -9.54
C GLU A 169 0.21 5.61 -10.67
N TYR A 170 0.54 6.04 -11.87
CA TYR A 170 0.39 5.26 -13.09
C TYR A 170 1.70 5.19 -13.86
N THR A 171 1.94 4.06 -14.48
CA THR A 171 3.03 3.80 -15.43
C THR A 171 4.44 3.81 -14.82
N LEU A 172 5.36 3.15 -15.50
CA LEU A 172 6.79 3.20 -15.17
C LEU A 172 7.35 4.64 -15.09
N HIS A 173 6.81 5.55 -15.92
CA HIS A 173 7.31 6.94 -15.97
C HIS A 173 6.92 7.76 -14.74
N GLY A 174 5.70 7.55 -14.20
CA GLY A 174 5.27 8.18 -12.97
C GLY A 174 6.09 7.69 -11.77
N PHE A 175 6.30 6.38 -11.66
CA PHE A 175 7.15 5.83 -10.60
C PHE A 175 8.61 6.26 -10.70
N ARG A 176 9.17 6.32 -11.93
CA ARG A 176 10.49 6.89 -12.12
C ARG A 176 10.56 8.33 -11.59
N GLN A 177 9.62 9.18 -11.96
CA GLN A 177 9.58 10.56 -11.48
C GLN A 177 9.48 10.63 -9.94
N ALA A 178 8.62 9.81 -9.33
CA ALA A 178 8.49 9.76 -7.88
C ALA A 178 9.80 9.33 -7.19
N LEU A 179 10.50 8.34 -7.74
CA LEU A 179 11.79 7.87 -7.22
C LEU A 179 12.90 8.91 -7.43
N ASP A 180 12.99 9.53 -8.61
CA ASP A 180 13.96 10.61 -8.91
C ASP A 180 13.80 11.80 -7.94
N MET A 181 12.57 12.06 -7.46
CA MET A 181 12.27 13.08 -6.46
C MET A 181 12.45 12.61 -5.02
N GLY A 182 12.67 11.33 -4.78
CA GLY A 182 12.75 10.75 -3.43
C GLY A 182 11.43 10.80 -2.69
N ALA A 183 10.29 10.58 -3.38
CA ALA A 183 8.96 10.74 -2.81
C ALA A 183 8.57 9.64 -1.81
N PHE A 184 9.02 8.39 -2.01
CA PHE A 184 8.57 7.23 -1.25
C PHE A 184 9.73 6.50 -0.58
N ASP A 185 9.51 6.01 0.64
CA ASP A 185 10.29 4.93 1.26
C ASP A 185 9.76 3.57 0.80
N ILE A 186 8.45 3.50 0.50
CA ILE A 186 7.75 2.28 0.08
C ILE A 186 6.85 2.62 -1.10
N ALA A 187 7.04 1.91 -2.22
CA ALA A 187 6.21 2.07 -3.42
C ALA A 187 5.04 1.06 -3.40
N GLN A 188 3.82 1.58 -3.43
CA GLN A 188 2.58 0.80 -3.35
C GLN A 188 1.75 0.87 -4.64
N PHE A 189 2.35 0.52 -5.77
CA PHE A 189 1.58 0.51 -7.02
C PHE A 189 0.43 -0.50 -6.99
N ASP A 190 -0.65 -0.18 -7.66
CA ASP A 190 -1.77 -1.10 -7.91
C ASP A 190 -1.62 -1.73 -9.30
N VAL A 191 -1.50 -3.06 -9.36
CA VAL A 191 -1.34 -3.79 -10.62
C VAL A 191 -2.53 -3.60 -11.57
N ASN A 192 -3.74 -3.34 -11.01
CA ASN A 192 -4.92 -3.03 -11.82
C ASN A 192 -4.91 -1.62 -12.43
N ARG A 193 -4.04 -0.72 -11.93
CA ARG A 193 -4.00 0.68 -12.35
C ARG A 193 -2.74 1.02 -13.14
N VAL A 194 -1.62 0.41 -12.79
CA VAL A 194 -0.28 0.83 -13.24
C VAL A 194 0.08 0.38 -14.67
N GLY A 195 -0.71 -0.49 -15.26
CA GLY A 195 -0.46 -1.07 -16.60
C GLY A 195 -0.25 -2.59 -16.55
N GLY A 196 -0.85 -3.26 -15.56
CA GLY A 196 -0.82 -4.70 -15.38
C GLY A 196 0.51 -5.23 -14.85
N ILE A 197 0.67 -6.55 -14.90
CA ILE A 197 1.87 -7.28 -14.46
C ILE A 197 3.11 -6.83 -15.26
N THR A 198 2.95 -6.57 -16.55
CA THR A 198 4.06 -6.12 -17.41
C THR A 198 4.69 -4.80 -16.95
N ALA A 199 3.87 -3.83 -16.54
CA ALA A 199 4.36 -2.56 -15.99
C ALA A 199 4.86 -2.74 -14.56
N ALA A 200 4.11 -3.46 -13.72
CA ALA A 200 4.42 -3.72 -12.32
C ALA A 200 5.80 -4.37 -12.13
N THR A 201 6.14 -5.37 -12.95
CA THR A 201 7.46 -6.02 -12.91
C THR A 201 8.61 -5.03 -13.19
N LYS A 202 8.43 -4.12 -14.14
CA LYS A 202 9.45 -3.10 -14.46
C LYS A 202 9.58 -2.06 -13.34
N ILE A 203 8.45 -1.70 -12.71
CA ILE A 203 8.45 -0.78 -11.58
C ILE A 203 9.11 -1.43 -10.37
N ALA A 204 8.82 -2.70 -10.10
CA ALA A 204 9.48 -3.43 -9.02
C ALA A 204 11.00 -3.48 -9.19
N ALA A 205 11.50 -3.76 -10.40
CA ALA A 205 12.92 -3.74 -10.70
C ALA A 205 13.53 -2.33 -10.58
N LEU A 206 12.79 -1.30 -10.97
CA LEU A 206 13.23 0.10 -10.79
C LEU A 206 13.31 0.48 -9.31
N CYS A 207 12.32 0.09 -8.49
CA CYS A 207 12.33 0.31 -7.04
C CYS A 207 13.48 -0.44 -6.38
N GLU A 208 13.73 -1.71 -6.74
CA GLU A 208 14.84 -2.50 -6.24
C GLU A 208 16.19 -1.83 -6.52
N ALA A 209 16.39 -1.30 -7.72
CA ALA A 209 17.61 -0.57 -8.10
C ALA A 209 17.80 0.77 -7.34
N ASN A 210 16.75 1.28 -6.68
CA ASN A 210 16.77 2.50 -5.86
C ASN A 210 16.65 2.21 -4.35
N ASP A 211 16.80 0.96 -3.91
CA ASP A 211 16.64 0.53 -2.52
C ASP A 211 15.27 0.88 -1.91
N VAL A 212 14.23 0.94 -2.74
CA VAL A 212 12.85 1.23 -2.32
C VAL A 212 12.04 -0.07 -2.27
N ALA A 213 11.44 -0.35 -1.11
CA ALA A 213 10.58 -1.52 -0.95
C ALA A 213 9.31 -1.41 -1.80
N VAL A 214 8.82 -2.56 -2.27
CA VAL A 214 7.59 -2.66 -3.07
C VAL A 214 6.55 -3.43 -2.29
N ILE A 215 5.40 -2.82 -2.07
CA ILE A 215 4.25 -3.47 -1.42
C ILE A 215 3.02 -3.15 -2.27
N PRO A 216 2.67 -4.00 -3.26
CA PRO A 216 1.56 -3.73 -4.16
C PRO A 216 0.26 -3.50 -3.37
N HIS A 217 -0.46 -2.44 -3.73
CA HIS A 217 -1.76 -2.09 -3.16
C HIS A 217 -2.80 -3.15 -3.46
N ALA A 218 -3.68 -3.40 -2.50
CA ALA A 218 -4.76 -4.38 -2.48
C ALA A 218 -4.31 -5.85 -2.37
N GLY A 219 -5.06 -6.61 -1.60
CA GLY A 219 -4.84 -8.03 -1.35
C GLY A 219 -5.37 -8.93 -2.48
N GLN A 220 -4.96 -8.71 -3.72
CA GLN A 220 -5.45 -9.41 -4.90
C GLN A 220 -4.44 -10.44 -5.40
N MET A 221 -4.94 -11.55 -5.96
CA MET A 221 -4.10 -12.69 -6.38
C MET A 221 -3.00 -12.30 -7.36
N HIS A 222 -3.24 -11.37 -8.27
CA HIS A 222 -2.23 -10.93 -9.24
C HIS A 222 -1.12 -10.08 -8.60
N ASN A 223 -1.39 -9.35 -7.50
CA ASN A 223 -0.37 -8.67 -6.71
C ASN A 223 0.57 -9.67 -6.06
N TYR A 224 0.06 -10.81 -5.59
CA TYR A 224 0.88 -11.84 -4.97
C TYR A 224 1.87 -12.49 -5.95
N HIS A 225 1.58 -12.50 -7.25
CA HIS A 225 2.56 -12.93 -8.23
C HIS A 225 3.79 -12.02 -8.26
N ILE A 226 3.60 -10.70 -8.18
CA ILE A 226 4.72 -9.75 -8.07
C ILE A 226 5.45 -9.93 -6.74
N SER A 227 4.71 -10.00 -5.62
CA SER A 227 5.32 -10.15 -4.30
C SER A 227 6.11 -11.45 -4.16
N MET A 228 5.65 -12.54 -4.79
CA MET A 228 6.32 -13.83 -4.76
C MET A 228 7.62 -13.83 -5.59
N SER A 229 7.67 -13.09 -6.69
CA SER A 229 8.79 -13.08 -7.64
C SER A 229 9.79 -11.95 -7.43
N SER A 230 9.52 -11.00 -6.52
CA SER A 230 10.41 -9.84 -6.26
C SER A 230 11.09 -9.92 -4.91
N TYR A 231 12.41 -9.67 -4.86
CA TYR A 231 13.16 -9.49 -3.62
C TYR A 231 12.81 -8.18 -2.91
N ALA A 232 12.43 -7.14 -3.67
CA ALA A 232 12.03 -5.84 -3.13
C ALA A 232 10.67 -5.87 -2.39
N ALA A 233 9.91 -6.99 -2.45
CA ALA A 233 8.57 -7.11 -1.85
C ALA A 233 8.61 -7.93 -0.55
N PRO A 234 8.87 -7.31 0.63
CA PRO A 234 9.06 -8.03 1.88
C PRO A 234 7.76 -8.51 2.51
N ILE A 235 6.64 -7.86 2.24
CA ILE A 235 5.31 -8.14 2.80
C ILE A 235 4.24 -7.73 1.79
N SER A 236 3.05 -8.28 1.87
CA SER A 236 1.91 -7.92 1.01
C SER A 236 0.69 -7.53 1.81
N GLU A 237 -0.15 -6.73 1.20
CA GLU A 237 -1.47 -6.41 1.70
C GLU A 237 -2.39 -7.61 1.65
N TYR A 238 -3.18 -7.79 2.69
CA TYR A 238 -4.21 -8.83 2.77
C TYR A 238 -5.46 -8.26 3.44
N PHE A 239 -6.62 -8.51 2.83
CA PHE A 239 -7.92 -8.18 3.42
C PHE A 239 -8.47 -9.43 4.12
N PRO A 240 -8.47 -9.48 5.47
CA PRO A 240 -9.07 -10.59 6.19
C PRO A 240 -10.55 -10.75 5.82
N LYS A 241 -10.97 -12.00 5.53
CA LYS A 241 -12.37 -12.29 5.23
C LYS A 241 -13.24 -12.06 6.47
N VAL A 242 -14.35 -11.35 6.29
CA VAL A 242 -15.43 -11.31 7.26
C VAL A 242 -16.45 -12.38 6.86
N PRO A 243 -16.98 -13.19 7.78
CA PRO A 243 -17.85 -14.33 7.45
C PRO A 243 -19.11 -13.99 6.64
N VAL A 244 -19.47 -12.71 6.51
CA VAL A 244 -20.75 -12.27 5.91
C VAL A 244 -20.55 -11.49 4.59
N GLU A 245 -19.32 -11.27 4.10
CA GLU A 245 -19.09 -10.45 2.91
C GLU A 245 -18.86 -11.30 1.65
N VAL A 246 -19.91 -11.41 0.85
CA VAL A 246 -19.90 -12.01 -0.49
C VAL A 246 -18.91 -11.32 -1.44
N GLY A 247 -18.55 -10.06 -1.20
CA GLY A 247 -17.62 -9.29 -2.04
C GLY A 247 -16.17 -9.79 -2.03
N ASN A 248 -15.77 -10.54 -1.01
CA ASN A 248 -14.42 -11.10 -0.90
C ASN A 248 -14.23 -12.42 -1.65
N GLU A 249 -15.29 -13.00 -2.18
CA GLU A 249 -15.22 -14.25 -2.97
C GLU A 249 -14.91 -14.00 -4.45
N LEU A 250 -14.94 -12.76 -4.89
CA LEU A 250 -14.70 -12.37 -6.29
C LEU A 250 -13.24 -12.00 -6.59
N PHE A 251 -12.33 -12.12 -5.62
CA PHE A 251 -10.92 -11.75 -5.78
C PHE A 251 -9.98 -12.86 -5.35
#